data_a73c68d4fc8c5697a6021442fd1bb4b2
#
_entry.id   a73c68d4fc8c5697a6021442fd1bb4b2
#
_cell.length_a   1.000
_cell.length_b   1.000
_cell.length_c   1.000
_cell.angle_alpha   90.00
_cell.angle_beta   90.00
_cell.angle_gamma   90.00
#
_symmetry.space_group_name_H-M   'P 1'
#
loop_
_entity.id
_entity.type
_entity.pdbx_description
1 polymer ?
#
loop_
_entity_poly.entity_id
_entity_poly.type
_entity_poly.pdbx_seq_one_letter_code
_entity_poly.pdbx_strand_id
1 'polypeptide(L)'
;MYVVRATLSALLAQAASVPYTLDMTRCGTIVLAGRPNVGKSTLLNALVGEHLAIVSPKPQSTRLPVVGLLTKGDTQYIFTDSPGLLQPEYRLHEAMRAAALRAINDAEVIAYLHPFGEYPAPPLATVARLERAPRAPIVNVYTKSDLVSPSSRPTVQPSEMLLSAVTGEGIDALLATLGERLPEGPFHYDPDELATQPMRFFAAEFIREAAFEQLHEELPYSVACEIDEFREGAEPVYIRAVLYVERESQKGIVIGEGGRTIKALGAAARAKIETLLGGQRVFLDLHVKVLPKWRRDEPSLKRLGYAAS
;
A
#
# COMPACT_ATOMS: atom_id res chain seq x y z
N MET A 1 29.59 -41.27 30.06
CA MET A 1 29.94 -39.96 29.45
C MET A 1 30.67 -40.20 28.10
N TYR A 2 30.05 -40.96 27.14
CA TYR A 2 30.66 -41.29 25.84
C TYR A 2 29.63 -41.60 24.75
N VAL A 3 28.57 -40.81 24.59
CA VAL A 3 27.57 -41.04 23.50
C VAL A 3 27.21 -39.76 22.72
N VAL A 4 27.74 -38.58 23.09
CA VAL A 4 27.29 -37.29 22.47
C VAL A 4 28.27 -36.77 21.40
N ARG A 5 29.44 -37.40 21.17
CA ARG A 5 30.43 -36.91 20.19
C ARG A 5 30.35 -37.48 18.78
N ALA A 6 29.61 -38.56 18.57
CA ALA A 6 29.54 -39.22 17.26
C ALA A 6 28.43 -38.65 16.34
N THR A 7 27.41 -37.98 16.88
CA THR A 7 26.25 -37.46 16.12
C THR A 7 26.49 -36.08 15.51
N LEU A 8 27.33 -35.24 16.09
CA LEU A 8 27.62 -33.91 15.56
C LEU A 8 28.52 -33.93 14.32
N SER A 9 29.48 -34.90 14.28
CA SER A 9 30.39 -35.02 13.13
C SER A 9 29.72 -35.61 11.89
N ALA A 10 28.70 -36.45 12.06
CA ALA A 10 27.94 -37.04 10.95
C ALA A 10 26.94 -36.03 10.35
N LEU A 11 26.36 -35.15 11.19
CA LEU A 11 25.48 -34.04 10.72
C LEU A 11 26.26 -32.97 9.99
N LEU A 12 27.49 -32.66 10.39
CA LEU A 12 28.35 -31.69 9.69
C LEU A 12 28.95 -32.24 8.37
N ALA A 13 29.09 -33.55 8.26
CA ALA A 13 29.57 -34.19 7.01
C ALA A 13 28.44 -34.33 5.97
N GLN A 14 27.17 -34.35 6.36
CA GLN A 14 26.03 -34.40 5.47
C GLN A 14 25.62 -33.01 4.95
N ALA A 15 26.01 -31.94 5.65
CA ALA A 15 25.80 -30.56 5.21
C ALA A 15 26.79 -30.09 4.12
N ALA A 16 27.81 -30.86 3.81
CA ALA A 16 28.88 -30.46 2.89
C ALA A 16 28.72 -30.98 1.44
N SER A 17 27.58 -31.53 1.06
CA SER A 17 27.36 -32.09 -0.28
C SER A 17 26.03 -31.73 -0.95
N VAL A 18 25.35 -30.66 -0.50
CA VAL A 18 24.36 -29.99 -1.34
C VAL A 18 25.17 -29.04 -2.24
N PRO A 19 25.21 -29.25 -3.58
CA PRO A 19 25.78 -28.24 -4.44
C PRO A 19 24.94 -26.97 -4.19
N TYR A 20 25.55 -25.93 -3.62
CA TYR A 20 25.05 -24.59 -3.74
C TYR A 20 25.09 -24.24 -5.23
N THR A 21 24.07 -24.64 -5.97
CA THR A 21 23.68 -23.85 -7.12
C THR A 21 23.38 -22.49 -6.51
N LEU A 22 24.20 -21.51 -6.81
CA LEU A 22 23.84 -20.11 -6.62
C LEU A 22 22.65 -19.90 -7.57
N ASP A 23 21.45 -20.31 -7.13
CA ASP A 23 20.22 -19.88 -7.78
C ASP A 23 20.24 -18.36 -7.68
N MET A 24 20.40 -17.72 -8.84
CA MET A 24 20.56 -16.28 -8.97
C MET A 24 19.22 -15.67 -8.55
N THR A 25 19.09 -15.31 -7.27
CA THR A 25 17.90 -14.64 -6.77
C THR A 25 17.81 -13.23 -7.32
N ARG A 26 16.60 -12.71 -7.44
CA ARG A 26 16.30 -11.34 -7.87
C ARG A 26 15.53 -10.64 -6.77
N CYS A 27 15.87 -9.39 -6.52
CA CYS A 27 15.16 -8.57 -5.53
C CYS A 27 15.22 -7.11 -5.94
N GLY A 28 14.11 -6.38 -5.75
CA GLY A 28 14.12 -4.94 -5.99
C GLY A 28 12.77 -4.28 -5.82
N THR A 29 12.79 -2.96 -5.84
CA THR A 29 11.65 -2.10 -5.59
C THR A 29 10.87 -1.80 -6.87
N ILE A 30 9.58 -2.04 -6.83
CA ILE A 30 8.63 -1.77 -7.92
C ILE A 30 7.63 -0.73 -7.43
N VAL A 31 7.61 0.44 -8.06
CA VAL A 31 6.58 1.43 -7.75
C VAL A 31 5.33 1.22 -8.60
N LEU A 32 4.18 1.20 -7.95
CA LEU A 32 2.87 1.28 -8.61
C LEU A 32 2.54 2.76 -8.81
N ALA A 33 2.74 3.28 -10.02
CA ALA A 33 2.56 4.68 -10.37
C ALA A 33 1.30 4.88 -11.23
N GLY A 34 0.65 6.04 -11.11
CA GLY A 34 -0.53 6.38 -11.92
C GLY A 34 -1.41 7.40 -11.23
N ARG A 35 -2.44 7.86 -11.93
CA ARG A 35 -3.44 8.79 -11.40
C ARG A 35 -4.19 8.19 -10.19
N PRO A 36 -4.89 9.01 -9.38
CA PRO A 36 -5.83 8.48 -8.40
C PRO A 36 -6.85 7.51 -9.05
N ASN A 37 -7.29 6.50 -8.30
CA ASN A 37 -8.34 5.53 -8.70
C ASN A 37 -8.02 4.65 -9.92
N VAL A 38 -6.78 4.56 -10.37
CA VAL A 38 -6.38 3.63 -11.44
C VAL A 38 -6.22 2.18 -10.96
N GLY A 39 -6.39 1.88 -9.66
CA GLY A 39 -6.33 0.53 -9.10
C GLY A 39 -5.00 0.13 -8.49
N LYS A 40 -4.11 1.08 -8.12
CA LYS A 40 -2.81 0.80 -7.48
C LYS A 40 -2.93 0.00 -6.19
N SER A 41 -3.71 0.50 -5.24
CA SER A 41 -3.94 -0.15 -3.93
C SER A 41 -4.64 -1.50 -4.07
N THR A 42 -5.62 -1.61 -5.00
CA THR A 42 -6.27 -2.88 -5.31
C THR A 42 -5.28 -3.91 -5.86
N LEU A 43 -4.38 -3.45 -6.75
CA LEU A 43 -3.33 -4.31 -7.30
C LEU A 43 -2.32 -4.72 -6.23
N LEU A 44 -1.86 -3.79 -5.37
CA LEU A 44 -0.98 -4.15 -4.26
C LEU A 44 -1.57 -5.26 -3.40
N ASN A 45 -2.83 -5.09 -2.94
CA ASN A 45 -3.51 -6.08 -2.12
C ASN A 45 -3.66 -7.43 -2.84
N ALA A 46 -3.96 -7.43 -4.14
CA ALA A 46 -4.06 -8.65 -4.94
C ALA A 46 -2.69 -9.35 -5.13
N LEU A 47 -1.61 -8.60 -5.29
CA LEU A 47 -0.26 -9.13 -5.44
C LEU A 47 0.27 -9.76 -4.15
N VAL A 48 0.05 -9.11 -3.01
CA VAL A 48 0.50 -9.59 -1.69
C VAL A 48 -0.43 -10.67 -1.15
N GLY A 49 -1.70 -10.67 -1.55
CA GLY A 49 -2.72 -11.59 -1.03
C GLY A 49 -3.35 -11.15 0.29
N GLU A 50 -2.99 -9.96 0.78
CA GLU A 50 -3.49 -9.39 2.04
C GLU A 50 -3.99 -7.96 1.85
N HIS A 51 -4.94 -7.54 2.71
CA HIS A 51 -5.48 -6.19 2.70
C HIS A 51 -4.55 -5.22 3.46
N LEU A 52 -3.58 -4.63 2.76
CA LEU A 52 -2.60 -3.70 3.32
C LEU A 52 -2.94 -2.24 3.01
N ALA A 53 -3.37 -1.95 1.79
CA ALA A 53 -3.64 -0.60 1.32
C ALA A 53 -5.14 -0.32 1.24
N ILE A 54 -5.53 0.92 1.56
CA ILE A 54 -6.92 1.39 1.47
C ILE A 54 -7.45 1.26 0.05
N VAL A 55 -8.58 0.57 -0.10
CA VAL A 55 -9.31 0.50 -1.36
C VAL A 55 -10.60 1.31 -1.26
N SER A 56 -10.73 2.34 -2.08
CA SER A 56 -11.92 3.21 -2.08
C SER A 56 -12.22 3.71 -3.49
N PRO A 57 -13.51 3.83 -3.87
CA PRO A 57 -13.90 4.53 -5.09
C PRO A 57 -13.63 6.05 -5.01
N LYS A 58 -13.46 6.59 -3.80
CA LYS A 58 -13.11 8.00 -3.58
C LYS A 58 -11.63 8.21 -3.85
N PRO A 59 -11.23 9.23 -4.62
CA PRO A 59 -9.83 9.51 -4.92
C PRO A 59 -9.03 9.89 -3.67
N GLN A 60 -7.70 9.84 -3.74
CA GLN A 60 -6.79 10.29 -2.69
C GLN A 60 -6.89 9.49 -1.36
N SER A 61 -7.27 8.22 -1.45
CA SER A 61 -7.27 7.32 -0.29
C SER A 61 -5.84 7.03 0.20
N THR A 62 -4.89 6.75 -0.69
CA THR A 62 -3.47 6.58 -0.38
C THR A 62 -2.81 7.94 -0.21
N ARG A 63 -2.35 8.26 1.00
CA ARG A 63 -1.64 9.51 1.33
C ARG A 63 -0.16 9.30 1.61
N LEU A 64 0.17 8.14 2.17
CA LEU A 64 1.53 7.68 2.42
C LEU A 64 1.81 6.45 1.55
N PRO A 65 3.04 6.26 1.09
CA PRO A 65 3.40 5.02 0.40
C PRO A 65 3.18 3.81 1.30
N VAL A 66 2.57 2.75 0.75
CA VAL A 66 2.43 1.45 1.41
C VAL A 66 3.34 0.47 0.71
N VAL A 67 4.18 -0.22 1.48
CA VAL A 67 5.11 -1.22 0.95
C VAL A 67 4.57 -2.61 1.22
N GLY A 68 4.33 -3.37 0.16
CA GLY A 68 3.96 -4.77 0.23
C GLY A 68 5.08 -5.65 -0.31
N LEU A 69 5.30 -6.78 0.33
CA LEU A 69 6.34 -7.75 0.01
C LEU A 69 5.72 -9.02 -0.56
N LEU A 70 6.33 -9.54 -1.61
CA LEU A 70 5.98 -10.84 -2.17
C LEU A 70 7.25 -11.59 -2.53
N THR A 71 7.45 -12.77 -1.97
CA THR A 71 8.51 -13.69 -2.40
C THR A 71 7.88 -14.85 -3.18
N LYS A 72 8.30 -15.05 -4.43
CA LYS A 72 7.80 -16.13 -5.29
C LYS A 72 8.98 -16.80 -5.99
N GLY A 73 9.30 -18.02 -5.57
CA GLY A 73 10.47 -18.75 -6.06
C GLY A 73 11.77 -18.04 -5.69
N ASP A 74 12.57 -17.72 -6.69
CA ASP A 74 13.87 -17.04 -6.59
C ASP A 74 13.76 -15.50 -6.70
N THR A 75 12.56 -14.95 -6.66
CA THR A 75 12.33 -13.51 -6.85
C THR A 75 11.56 -12.92 -5.67
N GLN A 76 12.10 -11.83 -5.10
CA GLN A 76 11.43 -11.02 -4.10
C GLN A 76 11.05 -9.66 -4.70
N TYR A 77 9.77 -9.38 -4.68
CA TYR A 77 9.17 -8.14 -5.16
C TYR A 77 8.86 -7.21 -3.98
N ILE A 78 9.40 -5.99 -4.02
CA ILE A 78 9.13 -4.94 -3.03
C ILE A 78 8.21 -3.92 -3.70
N PHE A 79 6.90 -4.10 -3.58
CA PHE A 79 5.91 -3.22 -4.18
C PHE A 79 5.67 -1.98 -3.33
N THR A 80 5.70 -0.80 -3.96
CA THR A 80 5.35 0.46 -3.32
C THR A 80 4.07 1.01 -3.94
N ASP A 81 2.94 0.96 -3.22
CA ASP A 81 1.73 1.71 -3.58
C ASP A 81 1.95 3.17 -3.22
N SER A 82 2.13 4.01 -4.23
CA SER A 82 2.38 5.44 -4.06
C SER A 82 1.08 6.24 -4.12
N PRO A 83 1.00 7.42 -3.47
CA PRO A 83 -0.08 8.35 -3.71
C PRO A 83 -0.29 8.62 -5.19
N GLY A 84 -1.55 8.82 -5.59
CA GLY A 84 -1.87 9.09 -7.01
C GLY A 84 -1.22 10.37 -7.51
N LEU A 85 -0.77 10.35 -8.76
CA LEU A 85 -0.22 11.51 -9.45
C LEU A 85 -1.34 12.53 -9.70
N LEU A 86 -1.40 13.55 -8.86
CA LEU A 86 -2.41 14.60 -8.88
C LEU A 86 -1.75 15.99 -8.99
N GLN A 87 -2.55 16.97 -9.33
CA GLN A 87 -2.13 18.37 -9.24
C GLN A 87 -2.35 18.87 -7.80
N PRO A 88 -1.31 19.43 -7.15
CA PRO A 88 -1.45 19.96 -5.80
C PRO A 88 -2.34 21.20 -5.75
N GLU A 89 -3.28 21.24 -4.81
CA GLU A 89 -4.12 22.38 -4.50
C GLU A 89 -3.80 22.97 -3.12
N TYR A 90 -3.17 22.18 -2.27
CA TYR A 90 -2.76 22.56 -0.91
C TYR A 90 -1.62 21.66 -0.41
N ARG A 91 -1.03 22.01 0.73
CA ARG A 91 0.20 21.40 1.27
C ARG A 91 0.19 19.87 1.37
N LEU A 92 -0.93 19.26 1.80
CA LEU A 92 -1.02 17.79 1.82
C LEU A 92 -0.86 17.19 0.41
N HIS A 93 -1.47 17.80 -0.61
CA HIS A 93 -1.30 17.36 -2.00
C HIS A 93 0.14 17.53 -2.50
N GLU A 94 0.84 18.60 -2.07
CA GLU A 94 2.27 18.77 -2.36
C GLU A 94 3.09 17.64 -1.75
N ALA A 95 2.83 17.30 -0.47
CA ALA A 95 3.49 16.21 0.23
C ALA A 95 3.23 14.84 -0.44
N MET A 96 1.97 14.55 -0.79
CA MET A 96 1.57 13.33 -1.51
C MET A 96 2.28 13.22 -2.86
N ARG A 97 2.29 14.32 -3.63
CA ARG A 97 2.98 14.36 -4.91
C ARG A 97 4.49 14.15 -4.74
N ALA A 98 5.12 14.80 -3.76
CA ALA A 98 6.54 14.63 -3.47
C ALA A 98 6.86 13.17 -3.10
N ALA A 99 6.00 12.51 -2.31
CA ALA A 99 6.15 11.09 -1.97
C ALA A 99 6.04 10.19 -3.22
N ALA A 100 5.08 10.44 -4.11
CA ALA A 100 4.92 9.70 -5.35
C ALA A 100 6.14 9.87 -6.29
N LEU A 101 6.66 11.09 -6.42
CA LEU A 101 7.82 11.37 -7.25
C LEU A 101 9.10 10.74 -6.67
N ARG A 102 9.28 10.75 -5.35
CA ARG A 102 10.39 10.02 -4.69
C ARG A 102 10.29 8.53 -4.99
N ALA A 103 9.13 7.91 -4.80
CA ALA A 103 8.94 6.50 -5.08
C ALA A 103 9.26 6.13 -6.54
N ILE A 104 8.88 6.99 -7.52
CA ILE A 104 9.23 6.81 -8.93
C ILE A 104 10.75 6.91 -9.17
N ASN A 105 11.43 7.85 -8.48
CA ASN A 105 12.87 8.06 -8.66
C ASN A 105 13.71 6.95 -8.04
N ASP A 106 13.24 6.36 -6.94
CA ASP A 106 13.97 5.37 -6.15
C ASP A 106 13.69 3.92 -6.59
N ALA A 107 12.72 3.70 -7.50
CA ALA A 107 12.36 2.38 -7.99
C ALA A 107 13.36 1.78 -8.98
N GLU A 108 13.57 0.47 -8.94
CA GLU A 108 14.24 -0.32 -9.99
C GLU A 108 13.33 -0.57 -11.18
N VAL A 109 12.00 -0.69 -10.96
CA VAL A 109 11.00 -0.86 -12.02
C VAL A 109 9.78 -0.01 -11.73
N ILE A 110 9.19 0.59 -12.75
CA ILE A 110 7.95 1.37 -12.65
C ILE A 110 6.83 0.59 -13.34
N ALA A 111 5.86 0.12 -12.56
CA ALA A 111 4.57 -0.32 -13.10
C ALA A 111 3.66 0.90 -13.24
N TYR A 112 3.48 1.39 -14.46
CA TYR A 112 2.64 2.54 -14.73
C TYR A 112 1.22 2.10 -15.06
N LEU A 113 0.31 2.35 -14.11
CA LEU A 113 -1.08 1.91 -14.17
C LEU A 113 -1.98 2.94 -14.83
N HIS A 114 -2.85 2.46 -15.73
CA HIS A 114 -3.85 3.26 -16.41
C HIS A 114 -5.14 2.43 -16.60
N PRO A 115 -6.36 3.02 -16.45
CA PRO A 115 -7.58 2.27 -16.69
C PRO A 115 -7.69 1.84 -18.16
N PHE A 116 -8.01 0.58 -18.42
CA PHE A 116 -8.10 0.06 -19.80
C PHE A 116 -9.17 0.76 -20.64
N GLY A 117 -10.27 1.20 -20.02
CA GLY A 117 -11.31 1.97 -20.71
C GLY A 117 -10.87 3.35 -21.25
N GLU A 118 -9.66 3.80 -20.89
CA GLU A 118 -9.06 5.07 -21.34
C GLU A 118 -7.81 4.83 -22.22
N TYR A 119 -7.72 3.69 -22.89
CA TYR A 119 -6.59 3.36 -23.79
C TYR A 119 -6.55 4.30 -25.02
N PRO A 120 -5.35 4.74 -25.50
CA PRO A 120 -4.02 4.50 -24.91
C PRO A 120 -3.68 5.44 -23.74
N ALA A 121 -2.79 4.97 -22.87
CA ALA A 121 -2.31 5.77 -21.74
C ALA A 121 -1.45 6.95 -22.23
N PRO A 122 -1.61 8.16 -21.65
CA PRO A 122 -0.66 9.24 -21.87
C PRO A 122 0.70 8.87 -21.23
N PRO A 123 1.84 9.37 -21.77
CA PRO A 123 3.15 9.09 -21.19
C PRO A 123 3.24 9.45 -19.71
N LEU A 124 3.87 8.58 -18.89
CA LEU A 124 4.07 8.82 -17.45
C LEU A 124 4.71 10.18 -17.19
N ALA A 125 5.72 10.56 -17.98
CA ALA A 125 6.41 11.84 -17.85
C ALA A 125 5.45 13.04 -17.96
N THR A 126 4.44 12.95 -18.84
CA THR A 126 3.41 13.98 -18.99
C THR A 126 2.49 14.03 -17.76
N VAL A 127 2.03 12.87 -17.30
CA VAL A 127 1.11 12.78 -16.14
C VAL A 127 1.79 13.20 -14.85
N ALA A 128 3.02 12.76 -14.64
CA ALA A 128 3.83 13.10 -13.47
C ALA A 128 4.49 14.49 -13.59
N ARG A 129 4.45 15.12 -14.76
CA ARG A 129 5.16 16.39 -15.08
C ARG A 129 6.63 16.30 -14.69
N LEU A 130 7.29 15.28 -15.20
CA LEU A 130 8.71 15.07 -14.96
C LEU A 130 9.52 15.94 -15.91
N GLU A 131 10.56 16.58 -15.38
CA GLU A 131 11.53 17.34 -16.21
C GLU A 131 12.43 16.40 -17.03
N ARG A 132 12.65 15.18 -16.54
CA ARG A 132 13.46 14.15 -17.19
C ARG A 132 12.76 12.80 -17.11
N ALA A 133 13.00 11.94 -18.09
CA ALA A 133 12.51 10.58 -18.06
C ALA A 133 13.07 9.83 -16.84
N PRO A 134 12.29 8.95 -16.17
CA PRO A 134 12.80 8.08 -15.13
C PRO A 134 13.95 7.21 -15.64
N ARG A 135 14.86 6.82 -14.76
CA ARG A 135 15.95 5.89 -15.07
C ARG A 135 15.45 4.44 -15.13
N ALA A 136 14.49 4.12 -14.24
CA ALA A 136 13.92 2.79 -14.17
C ALA A 136 13.08 2.46 -15.42
N PRO A 137 13.10 1.21 -15.90
CA PRO A 137 12.24 0.76 -16.99
C PRO A 137 10.77 0.89 -16.58
N ILE A 138 9.93 1.33 -17.54
CA ILE A 138 8.50 1.50 -17.36
C ILE A 138 7.77 0.32 -18.01
N VAL A 139 6.89 -0.33 -17.26
CA VAL A 139 5.93 -1.31 -17.74
C VAL A 139 4.55 -0.65 -17.75
N ASN A 140 3.95 -0.47 -18.91
CA ASN A 140 2.60 0.06 -19.03
C ASN A 140 1.58 -1.04 -18.67
N VAL A 141 0.75 -0.77 -17.67
CA VAL A 141 -0.19 -1.72 -17.11
C VAL A 141 -1.61 -1.17 -17.23
N TYR A 142 -2.42 -1.78 -18.09
CA TYR A 142 -3.83 -1.41 -18.23
C TYR A 142 -4.68 -2.22 -17.26
N THR A 143 -5.27 -1.52 -16.31
CA THR A 143 -6.05 -2.09 -15.22
C THR A 143 -7.55 -2.09 -15.53
N LYS A 144 -8.34 -2.80 -14.68
CA LYS A 144 -9.80 -2.83 -14.77
C LYS A 144 -10.31 -3.44 -16.10
N SER A 145 -9.63 -4.45 -16.60
CA SER A 145 -10.03 -5.16 -17.81
C SER A 145 -11.41 -5.80 -17.68
N ASP A 146 -11.82 -6.14 -16.46
CA ASP A 146 -13.14 -6.66 -16.09
C ASP A 146 -14.29 -5.70 -16.41
N LEU A 147 -14.05 -4.39 -16.47
CA LEU A 147 -15.05 -3.37 -16.78
C LEU A 147 -15.23 -3.14 -18.29
N VAL A 148 -14.41 -3.76 -19.15
CA VAL A 148 -14.48 -3.63 -20.60
C VAL A 148 -14.87 -4.96 -21.21
N SER A 149 -15.98 -4.98 -21.97
CA SER A 149 -16.45 -6.21 -22.60
C SER A 149 -15.39 -6.77 -23.56
N PRO A 150 -15.18 -8.10 -23.62
CA PRO A 150 -14.16 -8.70 -24.49
C PRO A 150 -14.24 -8.27 -25.96
N SER A 151 -15.44 -8.06 -26.48
CA SER A 151 -15.68 -7.61 -27.85
C SER A 151 -15.29 -6.15 -28.12
N SER A 152 -15.16 -5.34 -27.05
CA SER A 152 -14.80 -3.91 -27.13
C SER A 152 -13.37 -3.64 -26.68
N ARG A 153 -12.59 -4.69 -26.37
CA ARG A 153 -11.20 -4.52 -25.92
C ARG A 153 -10.31 -4.13 -27.09
N PRO A 154 -9.61 -2.99 -27.03
CA PRO A 154 -8.59 -2.67 -28.01
C PRO A 154 -7.42 -3.66 -27.92
N THR A 155 -6.75 -3.89 -29.03
CA THR A 155 -5.50 -4.67 -29.03
C THR A 155 -4.40 -3.84 -28.39
N VAL A 156 -3.85 -4.33 -27.28
CA VAL A 156 -2.69 -3.72 -26.61
C VAL A 156 -1.39 -4.14 -27.33
N GLN A 157 -0.35 -3.32 -27.21
CA GLN A 157 0.95 -3.65 -27.79
C GLN A 157 1.62 -4.79 -27.02
N PRO A 158 2.51 -5.58 -27.65
CA PRO A 158 3.19 -6.70 -26.97
C PRO A 158 4.00 -6.31 -25.73
N SER A 159 4.40 -5.04 -25.61
CA SER A 159 5.12 -4.47 -24.46
C SER A 159 4.19 -3.96 -23.35
N GLU A 160 2.89 -4.03 -23.54
CA GLU A 160 1.86 -3.53 -22.64
C GLU A 160 1.17 -4.69 -21.94
N MET A 161 0.79 -4.49 -20.68
CA MET A 161 0.13 -5.50 -19.86
C MET A 161 -1.33 -5.15 -19.65
N LEU A 162 -2.21 -6.14 -19.80
CA LEU A 162 -3.63 -6.01 -19.48
C LEU A 162 -3.94 -6.84 -18.24
N LEU A 163 -4.63 -6.26 -17.26
CA LEU A 163 -4.99 -6.99 -16.05
C LEU A 163 -6.29 -6.51 -15.39
N SER A 164 -6.84 -7.40 -14.57
CA SER A 164 -7.83 -7.08 -13.54
C SER A 164 -7.34 -7.59 -12.17
N ALA A 165 -7.09 -6.68 -11.24
CA ALA A 165 -6.77 -7.05 -9.87
C ALA A 165 -7.95 -7.71 -9.11
N VAL A 166 -9.18 -7.56 -9.62
CA VAL A 166 -10.39 -8.14 -9.02
C VAL A 166 -10.56 -9.60 -9.45
N THR A 167 -10.33 -9.91 -10.73
CA THR A 167 -10.49 -11.28 -11.27
C THR A 167 -9.20 -12.09 -11.26
N GLY A 168 -8.04 -11.45 -11.05
CA GLY A 168 -6.72 -12.09 -11.16
C GLY A 168 -6.19 -12.17 -12.59
N GLU A 169 -6.96 -11.71 -13.60
CA GLU A 169 -6.52 -11.71 -15.00
C GLU A 169 -5.20 -10.94 -15.15
N GLY A 170 -4.18 -11.57 -15.73
CA GLY A 170 -2.90 -10.95 -16.08
C GLY A 170 -1.90 -10.79 -14.91
N ILE A 171 -2.24 -11.17 -13.68
CA ILE A 171 -1.36 -10.99 -12.50
C ILE A 171 -0.05 -11.80 -12.65
N ASP A 172 -0.13 -13.08 -13.01
CA ASP A 172 1.08 -13.92 -13.16
C ASP A 172 1.98 -13.43 -14.30
N ALA A 173 1.40 -12.99 -15.41
CA ALA A 173 2.16 -12.41 -16.53
C ALA A 173 2.84 -11.09 -16.11
N LEU A 174 2.17 -10.26 -15.32
CA LEU A 174 2.76 -9.05 -14.75
C LEU A 174 3.94 -9.39 -13.85
N LEU A 175 3.80 -10.34 -12.92
CA LEU A 175 4.87 -10.77 -12.02
C LEU A 175 6.09 -11.28 -12.80
N ALA A 176 5.89 -12.14 -13.80
CA ALA A 176 6.98 -12.62 -14.66
C ALA A 176 7.71 -11.44 -15.36
N THR A 177 6.93 -10.54 -15.97
CA THR A 177 7.46 -9.37 -16.68
C THR A 177 8.23 -8.42 -15.75
N LEU A 178 7.78 -8.21 -14.52
CA LEU A 178 8.46 -7.36 -13.54
C LEU A 178 9.71 -8.06 -13.00
N GLY A 179 9.61 -9.36 -12.66
CA GLY A 179 10.73 -10.15 -12.14
C GLY A 179 11.93 -10.21 -13.06
N GLU A 180 11.71 -10.36 -14.38
CA GLU A 180 12.79 -10.32 -15.40
C GLU A 180 13.58 -9.00 -15.41
N ARG A 181 12.98 -7.91 -14.93
CA ARG A 181 13.57 -6.56 -14.91
C ARG A 181 14.22 -6.20 -13.59
N LEU A 182 13.99 -6.99 -12.53
CA LEU A 182 14.64 -6.78 -11.26
C LEU A 182 16.11 -7.16 -11.30
N PRO A 183 16.97 -6.45 -10.56
CA PRO A 183 18.38 -6.77 -10.45
C PRO A 183 18.58 -8.14 -9.78
N GLU A 184 19.67 -8.79 -10.14
CA GLU A 184 20.17 -9.97 -9.43
C GLU A 184 20.78 -9.54 -8.10
N GLY A 185 20.40 -10.25 -7.02
CA GLY A 185 20.86 -9.95 -5.68
C GLY A 185 20.11 -10.75 -4.61
N PRO A 186 20.60 -10.72 -3.37
CA PRO A 186 19.94 -11.40 -2.25
C PRO A 186 18.59 -10.76 -1.92
N PHE A 187 17.71 -11.52 -1.28
CA PHE A 187 16.50 -10.98 -0.70
C PHE A 187 16.82 -9.94 0.37
N HIS A 188 16.04 -8.86 0.40
CA HIS A 188 16.20 -7.78 1.37
C HIS A 188 15.41 -8.00 2.66
N TYR A 189 14.36 -8.82 2.58
CA TYR A 189 13.43 -9.10 3.68
C TYR A 189 13.24 -10.61 3.84
N ASP A 190 12.73 -11.02 5.01
CA ASP A 190 12.33 -12.39 5.22
C ASP A 190 11.27 -12.80 4.19
N PRO A 191 11.37 -13.98 3.55
CA PRO A 191 10.40 -14.44 2.56
C PRO A 191 8.95 -14.48 3.04
N ASP A 192 8.72 -14.64 4.33
CA ASP A 192 7.40 -14.70 4.96
C ASP A 192 6.85 -13.32 5.37
N GLU A 193 7.67 -12.26 5.29
CA GLU A 193 7.21 -10.91 5.54
C GLU A 193 6.31 -10.40 4.41
N LEU A 194 5.19 -9.75 4.77
CA LEU A 194 4.21 -9.21 3.83
C LEU A 194 4.26 -7.69 3.68
N ALA A 195 4.86 -6.98 4.64
CA ALA A 195 4.94 -5.52 4.65
C ALA A 195 6.07 -5.01 5.55
N THR A 196 6.55 -3.80 5.29
CA THR A 196 7.63 -3.18 6.08
C THR A 196 7.13 -2.22 7.15
N GLN A 197 5.87 -1.76 7.06
CA GLN A 197 5.30 -0.84 8.05
C GLN A 197 4.87 -1.59 9.31
N PRO A 198 4.97 -0.92 10.49
CA PRO A 198 4.51 -1.50 11.75
C PRO A 198 2.98 -1.61 11.79
N MET A 199 2.45 -2.52 12.60
CA MET A 199 1.00 -2.76 12.76
C MET A 199 0.21 -1.49 13.12
N ARG A 200 0.79 -0.59 13.91
CA ARG A 200 0.17 0.69 14.23
C ARG A 200 -0.11 1.58 13.00
N PHE A 201 0.70 1.47 11.94
CA PHE A 201 0.46 2.18 10.68
C PHE A 201 -0.81 1.65 10.00
N PHE A 202 -0.93 0.33 9.87
CA PHE A 202 -2.10 -0.30 9.25
C PHE A 202 -3.38 -0.05 10.07
N ALA A 203 -3.28 -0.06 11.41
CA ALA A 203 -4.42 0.29 12.27
C ALA A 203 -4.91 1.72 11.99
N ALA A 204 -4.01 2.70 11.84
CA ALA A 204 -4.39 4.06 11.46
C ALA A 204 -5.04 4.13 10.07
N GLU A 205 -4.48 3.40 9.10
CA GLU A 205 -5.01 3.35 7.73
C GLU A 205 -6.39 2.67 7.69
N PHE A 206 -6.64 1.60 8.43
CA PHE A 206 -7.96 0.94 8.48
C PHE A 206 -9.02 1.79 9.19
N ILE A 207 -8.64 2.58 10.21
CA ILE A 207 -9.53 3.57 10.80
C ILE A 207 -9.87 4.66 9.76
N ARG A 208 -8.88 5.08 8.98
CA ARG A 208 -9.06 6.07 7.90
C ARG A 208 -9.90 5.49 6.75
N GLU A 209 -9.72 4.22 6.40
CA GLU A 209 -10.54 3.53 5.40
C GLU A 209 -12.00 3.46 5.83
N ALA A 210 -12.28 3.09 7.08
CA ALA A 210 -13.64 3.09 7.62
C ALA A 210 -14.28 4.49 7.57
N ALA A 211 -13.47 5.56 7.79
CA ALA A 211 -13.92 6.93 7.60
C ALA A 211 -14.23 7.23 6.12
N PHE A 212 -13.42 6.75 5.18
CA PHE A 212 -13.69 6.89 3.74
C PHE A 212 -14.96 6.18 3.29
N GLU A 213 -15.26 5.02 3.87
CA GLU A 213 -16.47 4.24 3.58
C GLU A 213 -17.75 4.91 4.09
N GLN A 214 -17.71 5.41 5.33
CA GLN A 214 -18.93 5.85 6.04
C GLN A 214 -19.20 7.34 5.98
N LEU A 215 -18.18 8.17 5.76
CA LEU A 215 -18.36 9.61 5.65
C LEU A 215 -18.58 10.01 4.20
N HIS A 216 -19.28 11.13 4.00
CA HIS A 216 -19.69 11.61 2.67
C HIS A 216 -19.09 12.98 2.36
N GLU A 217 -19.25 13.39 1.11
CA GLU A 217 -18.80 14.68 0.59
C GLU A 217 -17.31 14.94 0.85
N GLU A 218 -16.93 16.06 1.44
CA GLU A 218 -15.54 16.44 1.70
C GLU A 218 -14.97 15.90 3.02
N LEU A 219 -15.81 15.31 3.89
CA LEU A 219 -15.37 14.83 5.20
C LEU A 219 -14.26 13.77 5.13
N PRO A 220 -14.33 12.72 4.27
CA PRO A 220 -13.27 11.72 4.18
C PRO A 220 -11.89 12.33 3.92
N TYR A 221 -11.86 13.40 3.12
CA TYR A 221 -10.61 14.10 2.76
C TYR A 221 -10.07 14.97 3.90
N SER A 222 -10.94 15.40 4.82
CA SER A 222 -10.58 16.26 5.96
C SER A 222 -10.18 15.49 7.21
N VAL A 223 -10.35 14.15 7.22
CA VAL A 223 -9.98 13.29 8.34
C VAL A 223 -8.52 12.87 8.25
N ALA A 224 -7.79 13.01 9.37
CA ALA A 224 -6.52 12.33 9.63
C ALA A 224 -6.66 11.40 10.83
N CYS A 225 -5.83 10.37 10.93
CA CYS A 225 -5.79 9.44 12.05
C CYS A 225 -4.38 9.37 12.63
N GLU A 226 -4.28 9.42 13.95
CA GLU A 226 -3.05 9.22 14.70
C GLU A 226 -3.30 8.15 15.77
N ILE A 227 -2.38 7.20 15.91
CA ILE A 227 -2.43 6.20 16.98
C ILE A 227 -1.67 6.75 18.19
N ASP A 228 -2.41 7.11 19.23
CA ASP A 228 -1.82 7.58 20.49
C ASP A 228 -1.16 6.43 21.25
N GLU A 229 -1.83 5.27 21.30
CA GLU A 229 -1.38 4.12 22.06
C GLU A 229 -1.68 2.81 21.34
N PHE A 230 -0.71 1.89 21.31
CA PHE A 230 -0.85 0.55 20.74
C PHE A 230 -0.16 -0.45 21.65
N ARG A 231 -0.94 -1.35 22.32
CA ARG A 231 -0.46 -2.37 23.25
C ARG A 231 -0.69 -3.74 22.64
N GLU A 232 0.28 -4.23 21.88
CA GLU A 232 0.21 -5.56 21.22
C GLU A 232 0.13 -6.72 22.22
N GLY A 233 0.81 -6.62 23.37
CA GLY A 233 0.84 -7.67 24.39
C GLY A 233 -0.40 -7.73 25.30
N ALA A 234 -1.40 -6.87 25.09
CA ALA A 234 -2.66 -6.88 25.86
C ALA A 234 -3.67 -7.85 25.23
N GLU A 235 -4.54 -8.43 26.07
CA GLU A 235 -5.66 -9.25 25.61
C GLU A 235 -6.99 -8.73 26.21
N PRO A 236 -7.84 -8.07 25.40
CA PRO A 236 -7.68 -7.75 23.96
C PRO A 236 -6.55 -6.75 23.69
N VAL A 237 -5.99 -6.76 22.46
CA VAL A 237 -5.04 -5.73 21.98
C VAL A 237 -5.70 -4.36 22.17
N TYR A 238 -5.03 -3.46 22.89
CA TYR A 238 -5.56 -2.13 23.15
C TYR A 238 -5.01 -1.10 22.18
N ILE A 239 -5.92 -0.38 21.51
CA ILE A 239 -5.57 0.68 20.55
C ILE A 239 -6.34 1.94 20.92
N ARG A 240 -5.62 3.03 21.22
CA ARG A 240 -6.21 4.37 21.30
C ARG A 240 -5.84 5.17 20.06
N ALA A 241 -6.84 5.70 19.38
CA ALA A 241 -6.66 6.48 18.18
C ALA A 241 -7.43 7.80 18.22
N VAL A 242 -6.87 8.81 17.56
CA VAL A 242 -7.50 10.12 17.40
C VAL A 242 -7.76 10.39 15.93
N LEU A 243 -9.02 10.63 15.60
CA LEU A 243 -9.44 11.20 14.33
C LEU A 243 -9.42 12.73 14.42
N TYR A 244 -8.62 13.36 13.58
CA TYR A 244 -8.58 14.82 13.46
C TYR A 244 -9.46 15.27 12.31
N VAL A 245 -10.21 16.33 12.54
CA VAL A 245 -11.01 17.07 11.55
C VAL A 245 -10.66 18.54 11.61
N GLU A 246 -11.03 19.34 10.60
CA GLU A 246 -10.64 20.75 10.53
C GLU A 246 -11.57 21.71 11.27
N ARG A 247 -12.84 21.30 11.58
CA ARG A 247 -13.88 22.19 12.13
C ARG A 247 -14.75 21.47 13.15
N GLU A 248 -15.33 22.22 14.11
CA GLU A 248 -16.25 21.65 15.11
C GLU A 248 -17.52 21.07 14.46
N SER A 249 -18.05 21.69 13.39
CA SER A 249 -19.18 21.12 12.63
C SER A 249 -18.85 19.74 12.05
N GLN A 250 -17.64 19.54 11.53
CA GLN A 250 -17.18 18.23 11.04
C GLN A 250 -17.06 17.19 12.16
N LYS A 251 -16.57 17.62 13.35
CA LYS A 251 -16.49 16.76 14.54
C LYS A 251 -17.87 16.25 14.94
N GLY A 252 -18.88 17.12 14.94
CA GLY A 252 -20.26 16.72 15.22
C GLY A 252 -20.78 15.65 14.26
N ILE A 253 -20.49 15.77 12.97
CA ILE A 253 -20.90 14.78 11.94
C ILE A 253 -20.17 13.45 12.13
N VAL A 254 -18.85 13.47 12.39
CA VAL A 254 -18.05 12.25 12.60
C VAL A 254 -18.49 11.51 13.88
N ILE A 255 -18.86 12.22 14.93
CA ILE A 255 -19.42 11.61 16.13
C ILE A 255 -20.82 11.08 15.85
N GLY A 256 -21.66 11.85 15.16
CA GLY A 256 -23.04 11.52 14.86
C GLY A 256 -23.95 11.63 16.10
N GLU A 257 -25.26 11.61 15.86
CA GLU A 257 -26.26 11.68 16.92
C GLU A 257 -26.13 10.51 17.91
N GLY A 258 -25.94 10.80 19.19
CA GLY A 258 -25.72 9.79 20.23
C GLY A 258 -24.45 8.93 20.01
N GLY A 259 -23.49 9.39 19.19
CA GLY A 259 -22.26 8.66 18.89
C GLY A 259 -22.44 7.53 17.88
N ARG A 260 -23.51 7.50 17.10
CA ARG A 260 -23.81 6.40 16.14
C ARG A 260 -22.74 6.26 15.07
N THR A 261 -22.31 7.37 14.45
CA THR A 261 -21.36 7.34 13.35
C THR A 261 -19.98 6.85 13.82
N ILE A 262 -19.45 7.40 14.93
CA ILE A 262 -18.14 6.98 15.43
C ILE A 262 -18.14 5.53 15.92
N LYS A 263 -19.25 5.04 16.48
CA LYS A 263 -19.39 3.62 16.88
C LYS A 263 -19.38 2.69 15.67
N ALA A 264 -20.10 3.04 14.60
CA ALA A 264 -20.13 2.26 13.38
C ALA A 264 -18.74 2.25 12.69
N LEU A 265 -18.09 3.42 12.62
CA LEU A 265 -16.72 3.56 12.10
C LEU A 265 -15.73 2.72 12.92
N GLY A 266 -15.79 2.81 14.25
CA GLY A 266 -14.93 2.02 15.13
C GLY A 266 -15.17 0.52 14.99
N ALA A 267 -16.42 0.06 14.81
CA ALA A 267 -16.73 -1.35 14.58
C ALA A 267 -16.16 -1.87 13.25
N ALA A 268 -16.30 -1.09 12.16
CA ALA A 268 -15.78 -1.45 10.86
C ALA A 268 -14.22 -1.49 10.86
N ALA A 269 -13.59 -0.47 11.44
CA ALA A 269 -12.14 -0.42 11.57
C ALA A 269 -11.60 -1.58 12.42
N ARG A 270 -12.24 -1.87 13.56
CA ARG A 270 -11.86 -2.97 14.44
C ARG A 270 -11.88 -4.31 13.73
N ALA A 271 -12.92 -4.61 12.97
CA ALA A 271 -13.03 -5.87 12.23
C ALA A 271 -11.86 -6.06 11.26
N LYS A 272 -11.44 -5.01 10.55
CA LYS A 272 -10.29 -5.04 9.64
C LYS A 272 -8.97 -5.25 10.39
N ILE A 273 -8.79 -4.57 11.53
CA ILE A 273 -7.59 -4.70 12.37
C ILE A 273 -7.51 -6.11 12.97
N GLU A 274 -8.61 -6.66 13.48
CA GLU A 274 -8.69 -8.03 14.00
C GLU A 274 -8.32 -9.06 12.92
N THR A 275 -8.77 -8.87 11.67
CA THR A 275 -8.37 -9.73 10.54
C THR A 275 -6.86 -9.68 10.29
N LEU A 276 -6.27 -8.48 10.23
CA LEU A 276 -4.83 -8.32 10.02
C LEU A 276 -4.00 -8.91 11.17
N LEU A 277 -4.53 -8.87 12.39
CA LEU A 277 -3.90 -9.47 13.58
C LEU A 277 -4.18 -10.98 13.74
N GLY A 278 -4.59 -11.66 12.66
CA GLY A 278 -4.85 -13.11 12.70
C GLY A 278 -6.02 -13.52 13.60
N GLY A 279 -7.01 -12.65 13.77
CA GLY A 279 -8.21 -12.89 14.58
C GLY A 279 -8.06 -12.52 16.06
N GLN A 280 -6.97 -11.90 16.48
CA GLN A 280 -6.83 -11.39 17.84
C GLN A 280 -7.88 -10.31 18.12
N ARG A 281 -8.52 -10.38 19.29
CA ARG A 281 -9.52 -9.39 19.69
C ARG A 281 -8.90 -8.03 19.94
N VAL A 282 -9.57 -6.98 19.49
CA VAL A 282 -9.13 -5.58 19.61
C VAL A 282 -10.13 -4.76 20.42
N PHE A 283 -9.62 -3.99 21.38
CA PHE A 283 -10.35 -2.90 22.01
C PHE A 283 -9.89 -1.58 21.38
N LEU A 284 -10.74 -0.98 20.56
CA LEU A 284 -10.47 0.28 19.86
C LEU A 284 -11.14 1.45 20.61
N ASP A 285 -10.32 2.30 21.23
CA ASP A 285 -10.72 3.55 21.88
C ASP A 285 -10.52 4.73 20.91
N LEU A 286 -11.61 5.20 20.31
CA LEU A 286 -11.58 6.15 19.21
C LEU A 286 -12.09 7.52 19.63
N HIS A 287 -11.25 8.55 19.49
CA HIS A 287 -11.55 9.94 19.83
C HIS A 287 -11.60 10.83 18.58
N VAL A 288 -12.36 11.94 18.66
CA VAL A 288 -12.38 12.95 17.59
C VAL A 288 -11.95 14.29 18.17
N LYS A 289 -10.92 14.89 17.55
CA LYS A 289 -10.40 16.21 17.92
C LYS A 289 -10.39 17.13 16.71
N VAL A 290 -10.48 18.44 16.96
CA VAL A 290 -10.33 19.45 15.91
C VAL A 290 -8.87 19.87 15.82
N LEU A 291 -8.32 19.81 14.60
CA LEU A 291 -7.00 20.34 14.24
C LEU A 291 -7.21 21.28 13.04
N PRO A 292 -7.35 22.61 13.29
CA PRO A 292 -7.76 23.54 12.26
C PRO A 292 -6.79 23.59 11.10
N LYS A 293 -7.32 23.50 9.86
CA LYS A 293 -6.55 23.65 8.60
C LYS A 293 -5.33 22.72 8.47
N TRP A 294 -5.31 21.58 9.17
CA TRP A 294 -4.15 20.69 9.23
C TRP A 294 -3.61 20.28 7.84
N ARG A 295 -4.47 20.18 6.81
CA ARG A 295 -4.04 19.87 5.44
C ARG A 295 -3.20 20.96 4.77
N ARG A 296 -3.20 22.18 5.32
CA ARG A 296 -2.49 23.37 4.82
C ARG A 296 -1.37 23.82 5.75
N ASP A 297 -1.26 23.20 6.93
CA ASP A 297 -0.32 23.56 7.99
C ASP A 297 0.84 22.56 8.01
N GLU A 298 2.04 23.06 7.70
CA GLU A 298 3.23 22.21 7.59
C GLU A 298 3.62 21.52 8.92
N PRO A 299 3.60 22.18 10.10
CA PRO A 299 3.83 21.52 11.37
C PRO A 299 2.85 20.38 11.65
N SER A 300 1.56 20.56 11.34
CA SER A 300 0.55 19.52 11.49
C SER A 300 0.81 18.34 10.55
N LEU A 301 1.22 18.60 9.31
CA LEU A 301 1.56 17.55 8.35
C LEU A 301 2.78 16.74 8.79
N LYS A 302 3.82 17.40 9.31
CA LYS A 302 5.00 16.72 9.88
C LYS A 302 4.62 15.85 11.08
N ARG A 303 3.84 16.39 12.02
CA ARG A 303 3.35 15.65 13.19
C ARG A 303 2.56 14.41 12.79
N LEU A 304 1.70 14.51 11.77
CA LEU A 304 0.87 13.42 11.27
C LEU A 304 1.62 12.47 10.31
N GLY A 305 2.92 12.69 10.07
CA GLY A 305 3.77 11.84 9.23
C GLY A 305 3.57 12.00 7.72
N TYR A 306 2.83 13.03 7.27
CA TYR A 306 2.59 13.27 5.84
C TYR A 306 3.70 14.07 5.13
N ALA A 307 4.53 14.78 5.85
CA ALA A 307 5.67 15.49 5.32
C ALA A 307 6.98 14.93 5.87
N ALA A 308 8.06 15.00 5.07
CA ALA A 308 9.39 14.64 5.56
C ALA A 308 9.82 15.58 6.69
N SER A 309 10.49 15.01 7.66
CA SER A 309 11.09 15.75 8.81
C SER A 309 12.17 16.70 8.33
#